data_803448ba53b338753568deeea2ca5f33
#
_entry.id   803448ba53b338753568deeea2ca5f33
#
_cell.length_a   1.000
_cell.length_b   1.000
_cell.length_c   1.000
_cell.angle_alpha   90.00
_cell.angle_beta   90.00
_cell.angle_gamma   90.00
#
_symmetry.space_group_name_H-M   'P 1'
#
loop_
_entity.id
_entity.type
_entity.pdbx_description
1 polymer ?
#
loop_
_entity_poly.entity_id
_entity_poly.type
_entity_poly.pdbx_seq_one_letter_code
_entity_poly.pdbx_strand_id
1 'polypeptide(L)'
;MRASARRGGRGEHGQRSGLLGRLGVLVIGLALVLTSALLLGTAPALAELPQGNAVKDPEAILRNALPIQASQLQDLQHRLESTSDDLRAKRWKPLAGTLTRCQSLLTAQRAAILAGFGEADQARAAELLDRLETQLQETAGAAEARDRDAFLAGRRAALSSIGAAEGMLVADFPFTIPAEFDALPRLLGRATVTISTSKGDLTAIVDGYNAPLTAGAFVDLVQRKFYDGLPFNRAEDFYVLQTGDPKGDALGFVDPKSGKERTVPLEIRIAGDAEPIYNLTFEDIGRYKAEPALPFATYGTLGWAHSDDHLDDGSSQFFFFLYEAELTPAGLNLVDGRNAAFGYVVEGMDVLGELGVDDRIVSARVIEGAENLRPHA
;
A
#
# COMPACT_ATOMS: atom_id res chain seq x y z
N MET A 1 66.23 -80.42 12.48
CA MET A 1 67.13 -80.83 11.37
C MET A 1 66.78 -79.97 10.13
N ARG A 2 67.78 -79.22 9.73
CA ARG A 2 68.21 -78.95 8.34
C ARG A 2 67.10 -78.86 7.25
N ALA A 3 67.07 -78.00 6.32
CA ALA A 3 67.97 -77.00 5.74
C ALA A 3 67.25 -76.34 4.56
N SER A 4 67.61 -75.12 4.33
CA SER A 4 68.06 -74.58 3.04
C SER A 4 67.07 -74.46 1.87
N ALA A 5 66.84 -73.40 1.30
CA ALA A 5 67.56 -72.33 0.65
C ALA A 5 66.96 -72.05 -0.75
N ARG A 6 67.03 -70.82 -1.15
CA ARG A 6 67.22 -70.16 -2.44
C ARG A 6 66.05 -69.69 -3.29
N ARG A 7 65.96 -68.35 -3.30
CA ARG A 7 66.29 -67.44 -4.46
C ARG A 7 65.29 -67.40 -5.59
N GLY A 8 64.87 -66.18 -5.83
CA GLY A 8 64.44 -65.74 -7.14
C GLY A 8 63.49 -64.55 -7.05
N GLY A 9 64.08 -63.46 -7.23
CA GLY A 9 63.64 -62.12 -7.35
C GLY A 9 63.07 -61.71 -8.71
N ARG A 10 62.53 -60.55 -8.82
CA ARG A 10 61.90 -59.75 -9.87
C ARG A 10 60.38 -59.62 -9.61
N GLY A 11 59.79 -58.45 -9.62
CA GLY A 11 60.12 -57.13 -10.05
C GLY A 11 59.03 -56.26 -9.61
N GLU A 12 59.30 -55.33 -8.64
CA GLU A 12 58.43 -54.26 -8.26
C GLU A 12 58.67 -53.06 -9.19
N HIS A 13 57.93 -53.00 -10.30
CA HIS A 13 57.75 -51.75 -11.03
C HIS A 13 56.41 -51.80 -11.77
N GLY A 14 55.41 -51.14 -11.20
CA GLY A 14 54.15 -50.98 -11.95
C GLY A 14 52.95 -50.48 -11.19
N GLN A 15 53.04 -50.06 -9.90
CA GLN A 15 51.86 -49.66 -9.17
C GLN A 15 51.86 -48.22 -8.60
N ARG A 16 52.89 -47.41 -8.90
CA ARG A 16 52.93 -46.03 -8.37
C ARG A 16 52.33 -44.94 -9.30
N SER A 17 52.08 -45.21 -10.58
CA SER A 17 51.53 -44.23 -11.51
C SER A 17 49.99 -44.09 -11.46
N GLY A 18 49.28 -45.11 -10.94
CA GLY A 18 47.80 -45.05 -10.87
C GLY A 18 47.26 -44.25 -9.72
N LEU A 19 48.00 -44.13 -8.61
CA LEU A 19 47.49 -43.42 -7.39
C LEU A 19 47.67 -41.90 -7.55
N LEU A 20 48.76 -41.43 -8.09
CA LEU A 20 49.01 -40.01 -8.36
C LEU A 20 48.06 -39.44 -9.44
N GLY A 21 47.72 -40.22 -10.47
CA GLY A 21 46.74 -39.82 -11.49
C GLY A 21 45.32 -39.71 -10.92
N ARG A 22 44.94 -40.64 -10.04
CA ARG A 22 43.61 -40.59 -9.37
C ARG A 22 43.48 -39.47 -8.34
N LEU A 23 44.55 -39.17 -7.57
CA LEU A 23 44.57 -38.00 -6.69
C LEU A 23 44.52 -36.68 -7.47
N GLY A 24 45.24 -36.57 -8.59
CA GLY A 24 45.22 -35.39 -9.44
C GLY A 24 43.82 -35.11 -10.03
N VAL A 25 43.14 -36.14 -10.53
CA VAL A 25 41.76 -36.02 -11.05
C VAL A 25 40.78 -35.64 -9.97
N LEU A 26 40.94 -36.18 -8.74
CA LEU A 26 40.06 -35.86 -7.61
C LEU A 26 40.26 -34.43 -7.10
N VAL A 27 41.50 -33.94 -7.07
CA VAL A 27 41.82 -32.56 -6.67
C VAL A 27 41.34 -31.55 -7.74
N ILE A 28 41.48 -31.87 -9.02
CA ILE A 28 40.98 -31.03 -10.12
C ILE A 28 39.44 -31.03 -10.14
N GLY A 29 38.80 -32.19 -9.90
CA GLY A 29 37.36 -32.29 -9.79
C GLY A 29 36.81 -31.49 -8.60
N LEU A 30 37.47 -31.54 -7.46
CA LEU A 30 37.08 -30.77 -6.26
C LEU A 30 37.31 -29.25 -6.44
N ALA A 31 38.39 -28.86 -7.11
CA ALA A 31 38.66 -27.45 -7.46
C ALA A 31 37.66 -26.91 -8.47
N LEU A 32 37.23 -27.70 -9.47
CA LEU A 32 36.17 -27.30 -10.41
C LEU A 32 34.77 -27.18 -9.77
N VAL A 33 34.44 -28.03 -8.81
CA VAL A 33 33.20 -27.95 -8.06
C VAL A 33 33.21 -26.75 -7.11
N LEU A 34 34.34 -26.47 -6.46
CA LEU A 34 34.48 -25.26 -5.62
C LEU A 34 34.47 -23.97 -6.44
N THR A 35 35.07 -23.93 -7.61
CA THR A 35 35.02 -22.75 -8.51
C THR A 35 33.63 -22.58 -9.12
N SER A 36 32.93 -23.66 -9.46
CA SER A 36 31.52 -23.57 -9.93
C SER A 36 30.57 -23.11 -8.80
N ALA A 37 30.78 -23.52 -7.55
CA ALA A 37 30.02 -23.05 -6.40
C ALA A 37 30.32 -21.58 -6.07
N LEU A 38 31.52 -21.07 -6.34
CA LEU A 38 31.85 -19.64 -6.23
C LEU A 38 31.30 -18.80 -7.40
N LEU A 39 31.07 -19.41 -8.58
CA LEU A 39 30.47 -18.75 -9.75
C LEU A 39 28.93 -18.84 -9.77
N LEU A 40 28.32 -19.73 -8.99
CA LEU A 40 26.88 -19.76 -8.75
C LEU A 40 26.51 -18.77 -7.65
N GLY A 41 26.76 -17.51 -7.96
CA GLY A 41 26.01 -16.37 -7.46
C GLY A 41 26.07 -16.14 -5.97
N THR A 42 26.92 -15.31 -5.56
CA THR A 42 26.39 -14.16 -4.84
C THR A 42 25.87 -13.21 -5.91
N ALA A 43 24.63 -13.38 -6.35
CA ALA A 43 23.88 -12.20 -6.70
C ALA A 43 24.11 -11.27 -5.51
N PRO A 44 24.66 -10.06 -5.68
CA PRO A 44 24.62 -9.10 -4.61
C PRO A 44 23.15 -9.05 -4.22
N ALA A 45 22.80 -9.43 -3.01
CA ALA A 45 21.60 -8.94 -2.38
C ALA A 45 21.85 -7.43 -2.41
N LEU A 46 21.36 -6.77 -3.45
CA LEU A 46 21.12 -5.35 -3.43
C LEU A 46 20.11 -5.21 -2.29
N ALA A 47 20.62 -5.00 -1.08
CA ALA A 47 19.87 -4.32 -0.07
C ALA A 47 19.66 -2.93 -0.68
N GLU A 48 18.65 -2.80 -1.52
CA GLU A 48 18.10 -1.51 -1.84
C GLU A 48 17.63 -0.96 -0.50
N LEU A 49 18.42 -0.04 0.02
CA LEU A 49 17.92 0.90 1.00
C LEU A 49 16.66 1.49 0.35
N PRO A 50 15.54 1.61 1.07
CA PRO A 50 14.32 2.22 0.54
C PRO A 50 14.72 3.53 -0.13
N GLN A 51 14.70 3.56 -1.45
CA GLN A 51 15.05 4.74 -2.22
C GLN A 51 13.84 5.66 -2.17
N GLY A 52 13.92 6.67 -1.34
CA GLY A 52 12.96 7.75 -1.30
C GLY A 52 12.43 8.01 0.11
N ASN A 53 12.12 9.26 0.38
CA ASN A 53 11.32 9.63 1.54
C ASN A 53 9.99 8.87 1.45
N ALA A 54 9.55 8.26 2.55
CA ALA A 54 8.24 7.64 2.64
C ALA A 54 7.17 8.58 2.07
N VAL A 55 6.29 8.05 1.22
CA VAL A 55 5.15 8.82 0.73
C VAL A 55 4.25 9.09 1.91
N LYS A 56 4.13 10.36 2.30
CA LYS A 56 3.35 10.80 3.48
C LYS A 56 2.01 11.40 3.13
N ASP A 57 1.81 11.68 1.86
CA ASP A 57 0.57 12.24 1.35
C ASP A 57 -0.43 11.11 1.16
N PRO A 58 -1.53 11.05 1.95
CA PRO A 58 -2.52 10.00 1.85
C PRO A 58 -3.17 9.91 0.47
N GLU A 59 -3.37 11.04 -0.19
CA GLU A 59 -3.91 11.05 -1.55
C GLU A 59 -2.91 10.46 -2.55
N ALA A 60 -1.60 10.67 -2.37
CA ALA A 60 -0.58 10.05 -3.21
C ALA A 60 -0.55 8.53 -3.04
N ILE A 61 -0.66 8.04 -1.80
CA ILE A 61 -0.76 6.59 -1.53
C ILE A 61 -1.99 6.03 -2.24
N LEU A 62 -3.15 6.68 -2.10
CA LEU A 62 -4.37 6.24 -2.76
C LEU A 62 -4.25 6.26 -4.29
N ARG A 63 -3.64 7.29 -4.90
CA ARG A 63 -3.40 7.31 -6.34
C ARG A 63 -2.52 6.14 -6.79
N ASN A 64 -1.41 5.91 -6.10
CA ASN A 64 -0.46 4.83 -6.42
C ASN A 64 -1.07 3.43 -6.23
N ALA A 65 -2.09 3.30 -5.38
CA ALA A 65 -2.79 2.05 -5.10
C ALA A 65 -3.92 1.73 -6.10
N LEU A 66 -4.22 2.62 -7.07
CA LEU A 66 -5.24 2.35 -8.09
C LEU A 66 -4.83 1.20 -9.01
N PRO A 67 -5.74 0.25 -9.31
CA PRO A 67 -5.47 -0.89 -10.18
C PRO A 67 -5.59 -0.50 -11.67
N ILE A 68 -4.81 0.48 -12.11
CA ILE A 68 -4.87 1.01 -13.49
C ILE A 68 -3.53 0.87 -14.21
N GLN A 69 -3.61 0.88 -15.54
CA GLN A 69 -2.46 0.99 -16.43
C GLN A 69 -2.64 2.21 -17.34
N ALA A 70 -2.36 3.38 -16.81
CA ALA A 70 -2.52 4.67 -17.48
C ALA A 70 -1.18 5.41 -17.57
N SER A 71 -0.22 4.84 -18.31
CA SER A 71 1.19 5.28 -18.32
C SER A 71 1.38 6.79 -18.55
N GLN A 72 0.52 7.44 -19.35
CA GLN A 72 0.61 8.87 -19.64
C GLN A 72 0.20 9.73 -18.44
N LEU A 73 -0.90 9.37 -17.76
CA LEU A 73 -1.35 10.06 -16.55
C LEU A 73 -0.38 9.81 -15.39
N GLN A 74 0.05 8.56 -15.23
CA GLN A 74 1.04 8.19 -14.22
C GLN A 74 2.39 8.89 -14.41
N ASP A 75 2.85 9.12 -15.66
CA ASP A 75 4.06 9.92 -15.92
C ASP A 75 3.87 11.39 -15.50
N LEU A 76 2.69 12.00 -15.76
CA LEU A 76 2.36 13.33 -15.26
C LEU A 76 2.34 13.38 -13.73
N GLN A 77 1.69 12.41 -13.10
CA GLN A 77 1.63 12.26 -11.65
C GLN A 77 3.04 12.21 -11.04
N HIS A 78 3.87 11.26 -11.45
CA HIS A 78 5.21 11.06 -10.92
C HIS A 78 6.11 12.30 -11.10
N ARG A 79 5.99 13.01 -12.24
CA ARG A 79 6.72 14.26 -12.46
C ARG A 79 6.31 15.34 -11.48
N LEU A 80 5.02 15.48 -11.19
CA LEU A 80 4.53 16.45 -10.22
C LEU A 80 4.93 16.07 -8.79
N GLU A 81 4.82 14.79 -8.41
CA GLU A 81 5.22 14.30 -7.10
C GLU A 81 6.73 14.46 -6.85
N SER A 82 7.57 14.23 -7.87
CA SER A 82 9.03 14.40 -7.78
C SER A 82 9.50 15.85 -7.55
N THR A 83 8.60 16.85 -7.70
CA THR A 83 8.94 18.26 -7.44
C THR A 83 9.23 18.57 -5.97
N SER A 84 8.93 17.67 -5.05
CA SER A 84 9.06 17.88 -3.60
C SER A 84 10.48 18.26 -3.16
N ASP A 85 11.50 17.60 -3.71
CA ASP A 85 12.91 17.86 -3.36
C ASP A 85 13.41 19.20 -3.91
N ASP A 86 13.00 19.53 -5.13
CA ASP A 86 13.33 20.84 -5.74
C ASP A 86 12.69 21.99 -4.96
N LEU A 87 11.43 21.79 -4.52
CA LEU A 87 10.71 22.78 -3.73
C LEU A 87 11.37 22.98 -2.34
N ARG A 88 11.72 21.86 -1.67
CA ARG A 88 12.44 21.92 -0.39
C ARG A 88 13.78 22.64 -0.49
N ALA A 89 14.52 22.37 -1.57
CA ALA A 89 15.78 23.01 -1.87
C ALA A 89 15.64 24.40 -2.51
N LYS A 90 14.40 24.93 -2.68
CA LYS A 90 14.08 26.21 -3.33
C LYS A 90 14.68 26.34 -4.74
N ARG A 91 14.75 25.23 -5.50
CA ARG A 91 15.27 25.18 -6.88
C ARG A 91 14.18 25.53 -7.87
N TRP A 92 13.79 26.79 -7.93
CA TRP A 92 12.65 27.28 -8.71
C TRP A 92 12.75 27.04 -10.22
N LYS A 93 13.98 27.17 -10.79
CA LYS A 93 14.17 26.95 -12.24
C LYS A 93 13.92 25.48 -12.66
N PRO A 94 14.42 24.46 -11.97
CA PRO A 94 14.00 23.07 -12.20
C PRO A 94 12.50 22.85 -12.05
N LEU A 95 11.86 23.43 -11.03
CA LEU A 95 10.41 23.35 -10.83
C LEU A 95 9.64 23.87 -12.06
N ALA A 96 9.89 25.10 -12.51
CA ALA A 96 9.26 25.68 -13.70
C ALA A 96 9.51 24.78 -14.93
N GLY A 97 10.74 24.25 -15.10
CA GLY A 97 11.06 23.33 -16.19
C GLY A 97 10.28 22.02 -16.13
N THR A 98 9.99 21.50 -14.93
CA THR A 98 9.15 20.30 -14.77
C THR A 98 7.71 20.58 -15.15
N LEU A 99 7.13 21.71 -14.73
CA LEU A 99 5.76 22.11 -15.11
C LEU A 99 5.64 22.28 -16.63
N THR A 100 6.61 22.94 -17.30
CA THR A 100 6.64 23.07 -18.75
C THR A 100 6.65 21.69 -19.46
N ARG A 101 7.41 20.73 -18.93
CA ARG A 101 7.40 19.36 -19.47
C ARG A 101 6.06 18.67 -19.26
N CYS A 102 5.41 18.84 -18.10
CA CYS A 102 4.07 18.30 -17.84
C CYS A 102 3.04 18.89 -18.82
N GLN A 103 3.05 20.21 -19.07
CA GLN A 103 2.18 20.86 -20.05
C GLN A 103 2.40 20.31 -21.46
N SER A 104 3.66 20.20 -21.88
CA SER A 104 4.01 19.65 -23.20
C SER A 104 3.55 18.20 -23.35
N LEU A 105 3.71 17.38 -22.31
CA LEU A 105 3.27 15.99 -22.29
C LEU A 105 1.75 15.89 -22.37
N LEU A 106 1.02 16.67 -21.56
CA LEU A 106 -0.44 16.69 -21.57
C LEU A 106 -0.97 17.09 -22.96
N THR A 107 -0.44 18.14 -23.57
CA THR A 107 -0.85 18.59 -24.91
C THR A 107 -0.55 17.51 -25.96
N ALA A 108 0.65 16.94 -25.96
CA ALA A 108 1.06 15.93 -26.95
C ALA A 108 0.28 14.61 -26.82
N GLN A 109 -0.08 14.21 -25.61
CA GLN A 109 -0.72 12.93 -25.31
C GLN A 109 -2.23 13.02 -25.08
N ARG A 110 -2.82 14.22 -25.13
CA ARG A 110 -4.23 14.45 -24.80
C ARG A 110 -5.18 13.50 -25.54
N ALA A 111 -5.00 13.33 -26.84
CA ALA A 111 -5.84 12.43 -27.64
C ALA A 111 -5.70 10.97 -27.23
N ALA A 112 -4.46 10.54 -26.92
CA ALA A 112 -4.20 9.17 -26.47
C ALA A 112 -4.77 8.92 -25.05
N ILE A 113 -4.67 9.91 -24.16
CA ILE A 113 -5.29 9.83 -22.82
C ILE A 113 -6.81 9.71 -22.95
N LEU A 114 -7.45 10.58 -23.75
CA LEU A 114 -8.90 10.54 -23.93
C LEU A 114 -9.39 9.25 -24.58
N ALA A 115 -8.61 8.64 -25.47
CA ALA A 115 -8.95 7.37 -26.10
C ALA A 115 -8.98 6.19 -25.09
N GLY A 116 -8.38 6.35 -23.91
CA GLY A 116 -8.42 5.35 -22.83
C GLY A 116 -9.75 5.30 -22.07
N PHE A 117 -10.58 6.34 -22.19
CA PHE A 117 -11.87 6.41 -21.49
C PHE A 117 -13.00 5.85 -22.36
N GLY A 118 -13.99 5.23 -21.71
CA GLY A 118 -15.23 4.82 -22.35
C GLY A 118 -15.99 6.02 -22.94
N GLU A 119 -16.79 5.79 -23.97
CA GLU A 119 -17.54 6.86 -24.68
C GLU A 119 -18.38 7.73 -23.74
N ALA A 120 -18.99 7.13 -22.73
CA ALA A 120 -19.81 7.82 -21.72
C ALA A 120 -18.98 8.78 -20.84
N ASP A 121 -17.70 8.48 -20.63
CA ASP A 121 -16.82 9.22 -19.71
C ASP A 121 -15.92 10.24 -20.42
N GLN A 122 -15.82 10.20 -21.74
CA GLN A 122 -14.92 11.06 -22.50
C GLN A 122 -15.15 12.55 -22.28
N ALA A 123 -16.41 12.99 -22.18
CA ALA A 123 -16.73 14.40 -21.94
C ALA A 123 -16.21 14.86 -20.56
N ARG A 124 -16.45 14.06 -19.52
CA ARG A 124 -15.97 14.35 -18.17
C ARG A 124 -14.44 14.27 -18.07
N ALA A 125 -13.84 13.29 -18.74
CA ALA A 125 -12.38 13.20 -18.84
C ALA A 125 -11.78 14.45 -19.54
N ALA A 126 -12.39 14.92 -20.62
CA ALA A 126 -11.95 16.13 -21.31
C ALA A 126 -11.99 17.37 -20.40
N GLU A 127 -13.06 17.55 -19.61
CA GLU A 127 -13.17 18.63 -18.63
C GLU A 127 -12.08 18.54 -17.54
N LEU A 128 -11.76 17.34 -17.09
CA LEU A 128 -10.67 17.11 -16.11
C LEU A 128 -9.31 17.48 -16.71
N LEU A 129 -9.05 17.14 -17.97
CA LEU A 129 -7.81 17.49 -18.65
C LEU A 129 -7.70 19.00 -18.93
N ASP A 130 -8.80 19.70 -19.25
CA ASP A 130 -8.83 21.16 -19.39
C ASP A 130 -8.52 21.86 -18.06
N ARG A 131 -9.10 21.35 -16.98
CA ARG A 131 -8.82 21.83 -15.63
C ARG A 131 -7.36 21.60 -15.25
N LEU A 132 -6.84 20.40 -15.53
CA LEU A 132 -5.43 20.06 -15.30
C LEU A 132 -4.49 20.99 -16.05
N GLU A 133 -4.79 21.30 -17.32
CA GLU A 133 -3.99 22.23 -18.12
C GLU A 133 -3.91 23.62 -17.47
N THR A 134 -5.06 24.15 -17.04
CA THR A 134 -5.14 25.43 -16.31
C THR A 134 -4.32 25.39 -15.01
N GLN A 135 -4.49 24.32 -14.21
CA GLN A 135 -3.77 24.15 -12.94
C GLN A 135 -2.24 24.03 -13.14
N LEU A 136 -1.79 23.37 -14.20
CA LEU A 136 -0.37 23.31 -14.55
C LEU A 136 0.19 24.68 -14.95
N GLN A 137 -0.59 25.50 -15.67
CA GLN A 137 -0.20 26.87 -16.04
C GLN A 137 -0.09 27.77 -14.80
N GLU A 138 -1.07 27.74 -13.93
CA GLU A 138 -1.07 28.52 -12.66
C GLU A 138 0.10 28.10 -11.76
N THR A 139 0.34 26.79 -11.64
CA THR A 139 1.46 26.24 -10.84
C THR A 139 2.83 26.65 -11.42
N ALA A 140 2.95 26.71 -12.76
CA ALA A 140 4.17 27.20 -13.42
C ALA A 140 4.39 28.70 -13.13
N GLY A 141 3.34 29.52 -13.20
CA GLY A 141 3.39 30.93 -12.80
C GLY A 141 3.81 31.13 -11.33
N ALA A 142 3.29 30.29 -10.43
CA ALA A 142 3.71 30.31 -9.03
C ALA A 142 5.19 29.95 -8.85
N ALA A 143 5.72 28.98 -9.64
CA ALA A 143 7.14 28.65 -9.63
C ALA A 143 8.02 29.80 -10.13
N GLU A 144 7.60 30.52 -11.18
CA GLU A 144 8.28 31.70 -11.71
C GLU A 144 8.28 32.86 -10.69
N ALA A 145 7.15 33.06 -10.02
CA ALA A 145 6.99 34.06 -8.96
C ALA A 145 7.72 33.64 -7.65
N ARG A 146 8.20 32.42 -7.56
CA ARG A 146 8.78 31.82 -6.36
C ARG A 146 7.83 31.81 -5.15
N ASP A 147 6.55 31.71 -5.45
CA ASP A 147 5.49 31.59 -4.44
C ASP A 147 5.31 30.12 -4.07
N ARG A 148 5.80 29.77 -2.87
CA ARG A 148 5.77 28.39 -2.37
C ARG A 148 4.36 27.91 -2.09
N ASP A 149 3.53 28.75 -1.50
CA ASP A 149 2.20 28.34 -1.05
C ASP A 149 1.25 28.20 -2.25
N ALA A 150 1.30 29.11 -3.20
CA ALA A 150 0.60 28.99 -4.46
C ALA A 150 1.06 27.77 -5.27
N PHE A 151 2.38 27.47 -5.29
CA PHE A 151 2.90 26.26 -5.94
C PHE A 151 2.36 24.99 -5.28
N LEU A 152 2.36 24.90 -3.97
CA LEU A 152 1.83 23.73 -3.25
C LEU A 152 0.33 23.53 -3.50
N ALA A 153 -0.44 24.62 -3.45
CA ALA A 153 -1.88 24.57 -3.73
C ALA A 153 -2.17 24.14 -5.18
N GLY A 154 -1.49 24.73 -6.16
CA GLY A 154 -1.64 24.36 -7.57
C GLY A 154 -1.21 22.92 -7.87
N ARG A 155 -0.09 22.47 -7.28
CA ARG A 155 0.36 21.08 -7.41
C ARG A 155 -0.66 20.10 -6.83
N ARG A 156 -1.23 20.37 -5.66
CA ARG A 156 -2.28 19.54 -5.05
C ARG A 156 -3.50 19.47 -5.96
N ALA A 157 -3.97 20.62 -6.46
CA ALA A 157 -5.10 20.67 -7.37
C ALA A 157 -4.86 19.85 -8.65
N ALA A 158 -3.68 19.99 -9.27
CA ALA A 158 -3.30 19.23 -10.46
C ALA A 158 -3.27 17.72 -10.20
N LEU A 159 -2.67 17.29 -9.08
CA LEU A 159 -2.65 15.88 -8.66
C LEU A 159 -4.04 15.34 -8.35
N SER A 160 -4.93 16.14 -7.77
CA SER A 160 -6.34 15.78 -7.55
C SER A 160 -7.08 15.56 -8.87
N SER A 161 -6.87 16.43 -9.88
CA SER A 161 -7.47 16.25 -11.21
C SER A 161 -6.94 15.01 -11.93
N ILE A 162 -5.64 14.70 -11.78
CA ILE A 162 -5.05 13.44 -12.30
C ILE A 162 -5.70 12.25 -11.61
N GLY A 163 -5.75 12.23 -10.28
CA GLY A 163 -6.33 11.12 -9.53
C GLY A 163 -7.81 10.88 -9.82
N ALA A 164 -8.58 11.97 -10.06
CA ALA A 164 -9.97 11.86 -10.51
C ALA A 164 -10.09 11.22 -11.90
N ALA A 165 -9.21 11.60 -12.85
CA ALA A 165 -9.16 10.99 -14.17
C ALA A 165 -8.73 9.52 -14.10
N GLU A 166 -7.70 9.21 -13.31
CA GLU A 166 -7.23 7.84 -13.08
C GLU A 166 -8.30 6.95 -12.46
N GLY A 167 -9.07 7.48 -11.49
CA GLY A 167 -10.20 6.76 -10.90
C GLY A 167 -11.28 6.36 -11.91
N MET A 168 -11.51 7.17 -12.95
CA MET A 168 -12.46 6.86 -14.02
C MET A 168 -11.96 5.75 -14.97
N LEU A 169 -10.66 5.44 -14.97
CA LEU A 169 -10.07 4.38 -15.79
C LEU A 169 -10.17 2.99 -15.15
N VAL A 170 -10.63 2.91 -13.92
CA VAL A 170 -10.90 1.62 -13.26
C VAL A 170 -12.22 1.07 -13.81
N ALA A 171 -12.14 0.25 -14.86
CA ALA A 171 -13.31 -0.27 -15.56
C ALA A 171 -13.98 -1.42 -14.78
N ASP A 172 -13.18 -2.34 -14.22
CA ASP A 172 -13.67 -3.53 -13.54
C ASP A 172 -12.93 -3.71 -12.20
N PHE A 173 -13.58 -4.44 -11.28
CA PHE A 173 -12.94 -4.81 -10.02
C PHE A 173 -11.75 -5.76 -10.30
N PRO A 174 -10.56 -5.52 -9.72
CA PRO A 174 -9.30 -6.08 -10.22
C PRO A 174 -9.07 -7.58 -9.95
N PHE A 175 -9.86 -8.22 -9.08
CA PHE A 175 -9.71 -9.63 -8.71
C PHE A 175 -11.02 -10.25 -8.25
N THR A 176 -11.04 -11.58 -8.08
CA THR A 176 -12.20 -12.30 -7.55
C THR A 176 -12.04 -12.50 -6.05
N ILE A 177 -12.99 -11.99 -5.26
CA ILE A 177 -13.05 -12.24 -3.81
C ILE A 177 -13.45 -13.70 -3.59
N PRO A 178 -12.76 -14.44 -2.71
CA PRO A 178 -13.08 -15.85 -2.44
C PRO A 178 -14.54 -16.05 -1.98
N ALA A 179 -15.20 -17.10 -2.52
CA ALA A 179 -16.61 -17.37 -2.27
C ALA A 179 -16.94 -17.65 -0.78
N GLU A 180 -15.96 -18.06 0.02
CA GLU A 180 -16.11 -18.25 1.47
C GLU A 180 -16.47 -16.95 2.20
N PHE A 181 -16.22 -15.80 1.59
CA PHE A 181 -16.54 -14.46 2.12
C PHE A 181 -17.81 -13.84 1.51
N ASP A 182 -18.61 -14.61 0.76
CA ASP A 182 -19.82 -14.09 0.10
C ASP A 182 -20.85 -13.51 1.06
N ALA A 183 -20.86 -13.97 2.30
CA ALA A 183 -21.73 -13.43 3.35
C ALA A 183 -21.30 -12.06 3.89
N LEU A 184 -20.09 -11.58 3.57
CA LEU A 184 -19.56 -10.32 4.05
C LEU A 184 -19.88 -9.17 3.06
N PRO A 185 -20.14 -7.96 3.59
CA PRO A 185 -20.22 -6.77 2.75
C PRO A 185 -18.87 -6.48 2.10
N ARG A 186 -18.89 -5.99 0.86
CA ARG A 186 -17.70 -5.64 0.10
C ARG A 186 -17.83 -4.28 -0.57
N LEU A 187 -16.78 -3.50 -0.53
CA LEU A 187 -16.70 -2.23 -1.24
C LEU A 187 -15.94 -2.47 -2.57
N LEU A 188 -16.63 -2.37 -3.70
CA LEU A 188 -16.04 -2.60 -5.03
C LEU A 188 -15.62 -1.28 -5.69
N GLY A 189 -14.87 -0.48 -4.95
CA GLY A 189 -14.45 0.86 -5.34
C GLY A 189 -13.98 1.63 -4.11
N ARG A 190 -14.02 2.96 -4.15
CA ARG A 190 -13.74 3.83 -3.00
C ARG A 190 -15.00 4.43 -2.45
N ALA A 191 -14.94 4.83 -1.19
CA ALA A 191 -15.96 5.67 -0.57
C ALA A 191 -15.29 6.77 0.24
N THR A 192 -15.90 7.96 0.22
CA THR A 192 -15.51 9.09 1.06
C THR A 192 -16.47 9.17 2.25
N VAL A 193 -15.90 9.22 3.44
CA VAL A 193 -16.65 9.21 4.70
C VAL A 193 -16.29 10.43 5.52
N THR A 194 -17.27 11.22 5.93
CA THR A 194 -17.11 12.25 6.95
C THR A 194 -17.38 11.64 8.32
N ILE A 195 -16.45 11.83 9.24
CA ILE A 195 -16.52 11.39 10.63
C ILE A 195 -16.54 12.65 11.51
N SER A 196 -17.71 13.03 12.00
CA SER A 196 -17.86 14.13 12.94
C SER A 196 -17.54 13.64 14.35
N THR A 197 -16.60 14.28 15.01
CA THR A 197 -16.18 13.97 16.37
C THR A 197 -16.51 15.07 17.34
N SER A 198 -16.30 14.84 18.65
CA SER A 198 -16.44 15.87 19.68
C SER A 198 -15.47 17.05 19.57
N LYS A 199 -14.42 16.94 18.73
CA LYS A 199 -13.39 17.98 18.51
C LYS A 199 -13.44 18.62 17.14
N GLY A 200 -14.09 17.99 16.17
CA GLY A 200 -14.17 18.47 14.78
C GLY A 200 -14.43 17.34 13.81
N ASP A 201 -14.42 17.68 12.53
CA ASP A 201 -14.73 16.76 11.45
C ASP A 201 -13.44 16.21 10.81
N LEU A 202 -13.51 14.95 10.44
CA LEU A 202 -12.50 14.25 9.66
C LEU A 202 -13.13 13.82 8.35
N THR A 203 -12.39 13.93 7.24
CA THR A 203 -12.73 13.30 5.96
C THR A 203 -11.76 12.17 5.69
N ALA A 204 -12.28 10.96 5.49
CA ALA A 204 -11.49 9.78 5.17
C ALA A 204 -11.93 9.20 3.82
N ILE A 205 -10.96 8.71 3.05
CA ILE A 205 -11.21 7.90 1.85
C ILE A 205 -10.86 6.45 2.20
N VAL A 206 -11.82 5.55 2.02
CA VAL A 206 -11.64 4.11 2.21
C VAL A 206 -11.55 3.40 0.86
N ASP A 207 -10.62 2.45 0.77
CA ASP A 207 -10.19 1.83 -0.49
C ASP A 207 -10.61 0.36 -0.55
N GLY A 208 -11.69 0.10 -1.29
CA GLY A 208 -12.14 -1.26 -1.56
C GLY A 208 -11.40 -1.95 -2.71
N TYR A 209 -10.59 -1.24 -3.50
CA TYR A 209 -9.78 -1.89 -4.54
C TYR A 209 -8.65 -2.76 -3.97
N ASN A 210 -8.20 -2.46 -2.75
CA ASN A 210 -7.11 -3.17 -2.11
C ASN A 210 -7.54 -3.92 -0.83
N ALA A 211 -8.65 -3.48 -0.19
CA ALA A 211 -9.20 -4.09 1.02
C ALA A 211 -10.74 -4.13 0.97
N PRO A 212 -11.33 -4.88 0.01
CA PRO A 212 -12.78 -4.85 -0.24
C PRO A 212 -13.64 -5.29 0.93
N LEU A 213 -13.23 -6.32 1.68
CA LEU A 213 -14.02 -6.84 2.81
C LEU A 213 -13.93 -5.91 4.00
N THR A 214 -12.73 -5.43 4.31
CA THR A 214 -12.47 -4.52 5.43
C THR A 214 -13.14 -3.18 5.21
N ALA A 215 -12.92 -2.55 4.05
CA ALA A 215 -13.57 -1.29 3.68
C ALA A 215 -15.10 -1.46 3.56
N GLY A 216 -15.56 -2.60 3.04
CA GLY A 216 -16.99 -2.94 2.93
C GLY A 216 -17.66 -3.07 4.28
N ALA A 217 -17.02 -3.76 5.22
CA ALA A 217 -17.53 -3.88 6.60
C ALA A 217 -17.64 -2.53 7.29
N PHE A 218 -16.61 -1.67 7.14
CA PHE A 218 -16.61 -0.32 7.69
C PHE A 218 -17.76 0.53 7.09
N VAL A 219 -17.88 0.58 5.76
CA VAL A 219 -18.91 1.38 5.07
C VAL A 219 -20.32 0.88 5.39
N ASP A 220 -20.54 -0.44 5.50
CA ASP A 220 -21.83 -1.00 5.93
C ASP A 220 -22.20 -0.53 7.35
N LEU A 221 -21.24 -0.53 8.28
CA LEU A 221 -21.45 -0.05 9.65
C LEU A 221 -21.69 1.47 9.72
N VAL A 222 -21.03 2.25 8.89
CA VAL A 222 -21.27 3.69 8.72
C VAL A 222 -22.72 3.93 8.22
N GLN A 223 -23.16 3.20 7.19
CA GLN A 223 -24.54 3.31 6.67
C GLN A 223 -25.60 2.90 7.71
N ARG A 224 -25.28 1.93 8.57
CA ARG A 224 -26.13 1.51 9.71
C ARG A 224 -26.09 2.48 10.87
N LYS A 225 -25.25 3.53 10.81
CA LYS A 225 -25.04 4.48 11.92
C LYS A 225 -24.52 3.81 13.20
N PHE A 226 -23.80 2.70 13.02
CA PHE A 226 -23.29 1.92 14.14
C PHE A 226 -22.29 2.71 14.99
N TYR A 227 -21.47 3.53 14.35
CA TYR A 227 -20.43 4.32 15.02
C TYR A 227 -20.97 5.58 15.71
N ASP A 228 -22.25 5.98 15.47
CA ASP A 228 -22.83 7.20 16.04
C ASP A 228 -22.86 7.12 17.58
N GLY A 229 -22.18 8.04 18.22
CA GLY A 229 -22.09 8.15 19.68
C GLY A 229 -21.11 7.19 20.36
N LEU A 230 -20.34 6.38 19.62
CA LEU A 230 -19.33 5.51 20.20
C LEU A 230 -18.11 6.30 20.69
N PRO A 231 -17.59 5.99 21.88
CA PRO A 231 -16.37 6.60 22.40
C PRO A 231 -15.12 6.07 21.72
N PHE A 232 -14.02 6.77 21.87
CA PHE A 232 -12.70 6.18 21.69
C PHE A 232 -12.37 5.35 22.93
N ASN A 233 -12.06 4.07 22.75
CA ASN A 233 -11.82 3.12 23.83
C ASN A 233 -10.33 2.88 24.11
N ARG A 234 -9.44 3.34 23.20
CA ARG A 234 -7.99 3.30 23.36
C ARG A 234 -7.37 4.53 22.68
N ALA A 235 -6.53 5.24 23.42
CA ALA A 235 -5.72 6.34 22.93
C ALA A 235 -4.31 6.17 23.46
N GLU A 236 -3.36 5.93 22.58
CA GLU A 236 -1.93 5.85 22.89
C GLU A 236 -1.22 6.91 22.08
N ASP A 237 -0.61 7.87 22.77
CA ASP A 237 0.11 8.98 22.15
C ASP A 237 1.13 8.46 21.14
N PHE A 238 1.14 9.07 19.96
CA PHE A 238 2.04 8.72 18.85
C PHE A 238 1.91 7.28 18.34
N TYR A 239 0.83 6.57 18.65
CA TYR A 239 0.65 5.20 18.17
C TYR A 239 -0.74 4.97 17.59
N VAL A 240 -1.79 4.84 18.41
CA VAL A 240 -3.14 4.55 17.92
C VAL A 240 -4.23 5.30 18.70
N LEU A 241 -5.28 5.64 17.97
CA LEU A 241 -6.56 6.08 18.51
C LEU A 241 -7.64 5.12 18.01
N GLN A 242 -8.20 4.27 18.88
CA GLN A 242 -9.10 3.18 18.52
C GLN A 242 -10.52 3.46 19.01
N THR A 243 -11.49 3.00 18.22
CA THR A 243 -12.93 3.11 18.46
C THR A 243 -13.68 1.93 17.83
N GLY A 244 -15.02 1.93 17.93
CA GLY A 244 -15.86 0.91 17.31
C GLY A 244 -16.23 -0.23 18.23
N ASP A 245 -15.90 -0.12 19.52
CA ASP A 245 -16.35 -1.03 20.55
C ASP A 245 -17.82 -0.72 20.90
N PRO A 246 -18.76 -1.66 20.70
CA PRO A 246 -20.16 -1.42 20.98
C PRO A 246 -20.44 -1.34 22.49
N LYS A 247 -21.56 -0.75 22.84
CA LYS A 247 -22.00 -0.75 24.25
C LYS A 247 -22.49 -2.14 24.64
N GLY A 248 -22.05 -2.65 25.78
CA GLY A 248 -22.48 -3.91 26.35
C GLY A 248 -21.38 -4.97 26.37
N ASP A 249 -21.75 -6.25 26.32
CA ASP A 249 -20.81 -7.37 26.48
C ASP A 249 -20.21 -7.86 25.15
N ALA A 250 -20.73 -7.38 24.01
CA ALA A 250 -20.20 -7.74 22.69
C ALA A 250 -18.89 -6.98 22.41
N LEU A 251 -17.91 -7.65 21.84
CA LEU A 251 -16.63 -7.04 21.46
C LEU A 251 -16.66 -6.43 20.04
N GLY A 252 -17.74 -6.71 19.29
CA GLY A 252 -17.89 -6.25 17.91
C GLY A 252 -19.35 -6.16 17.48
N PHE A 253 -19.58 -5.98 16.17
CA PHE A 253 -20.90 -5.86 15.61
C PHE A 253 -21.65 -7.19 15.61
N VAL A 254 -22.77 -7.24 16.34
CA VAL A 254 -23.71 -8.36 16.31
C VAL A 254 -24.78 -8.09 15.26
N ASP A 255 -24.87 -8.93 14.24
CA ASP A 255 -25.88 -8.80 13.21
C ASP A 255 -27.28 -9.05 13.81
N PRO A 256 -28.18 -8.08 13.76
CA PRO A 256 -29.51 -8.19 14.35
C PRO A 256 -30.40 -9.28 13.70
N LYS A 257 -30.07 -9.75 12.48
CA LYS A 257 -30.81 -10.81 11.79
C LYS A 257 -30.39 -12.20 12.28
N SER A 258 -29.10 -12.41 12.43
CA SER A 258 -28.57 -13.72 12.83
C SER A 258 -28.34 -13.84 14.33
N GLY A 259 -28.24 -12.74 15.06
CA GLY A 259 -27.85 -12.69 16.47
C GLY A 259 -26.42 -13.12 16.73
N LYS A 260 -25.58 -13.20 15.67
CA LYS A 260 -24.17 -13.57 15.74
C LYS A 260 -23.28 -12.37 15.48
N GLU A 261 -22.12 -12.36 16.09
CA GLU A 261 -21.09 -11.41 15.77
C GLU A 261 -20.59 -11.65 14.32
N ARG A 262 -20.44 -10.55 13.58
CA ARG A 262 -19.87 -10.58 12.23
C ARG A 262 -18.39 -10.33 12.32
N THR A 263 -17.59 -11.27 11.89
CA THR A 263 -16.15 -11.13 11.81
C THR A 263 -15.68 -10.92 10.37
N VAL A 264 -14.54 -10.27 10.21
CA VAL A 264 -13.90 -9.95 8.94
C VAL A 264 -12.47 -10.50 9.00
N PRO A 265 -12.02 -11.24 7.99
CA PRO A 265 -10.67 -11.77 7.97
C PRO A 265 -9.64 -10.65 7.92
N LEU A 266 -8.42 -10.92 8.42
CA LEU A 266 -7.28 -10.09 8.06
C LEU A 266 -7.14 -10.10 6.54
N GLU A 267 -7.11 -8.90 5.92
CA GLU A 267 -7.08 -8.71 4.48
C GLU A 267 -5.97 -7.72 4.12
N ILE A 268 -4.88 -8.21 3.51
CA ILE A 268 -3.74 -7.35 3.14
C ILE A 268 -3.29 -7.68 1.73
N ARG A 269 -3.20 -6.66 0.87
CA ARG A 269 -2.63 -6.80 -0.47
C ARG A 269 -1.20 -6.30 -0.49
N ILE A 270 -0.29 -7.09 -1.05
CA ILE A 270 1.09 -6.65 -1.31
C ILE A 270 1.10 -5.80 -2.59
N ALA A 271 1.87 -4.72 -2.58
CA ALA A 271 2.04 -3.86 -3.75
C ALA A 271 2.55 -4.68 -4.96
N GLY A 272 1.82 -4.59 -6.07
CA GLY A 272 2.12 -5.36 -7.30
C GLY A 272 1.54 -6.77 -7.36
N ASP A 273 1.01 -7.33 -6.28
CA ASP A 273 0.33 -8.62 -6.32
C ASP A 273 -1.10 -8.47 -6.90
N ALA A 274 -1.61 -9.52 -7.53
CA ALA A 274 -2.92 -9.47 -8.20
C ALA A 274 -4.08 -9.35 -7.22
N GLU A 275 -4.02 -10.00 -6.06
CA GLU A 275 -5.10 -10.14 -5.09
C GLU A 275 -4.61 -10.06 -3.64
N PRO A 276 -5.48 -9.74 -2.67
CA PRO A 276 -5.13 -9.73 -1.25
C PRO A 276 -4.82 -11.13 -0.70
N ILE A 277 -4.09 -11.15 0.40
CA ILE A 277 -3.89 -12.32 1.25
C ILE A 277 -4.92 -12.24 2.38
N TYR A 278 -5.48 -13.39 2.74
CA TYR A 278 -6.49 -13.49 3.80
C TYR A 278 -5.99 -14.36 4.95
N ASN A 279 -6.20 -13.91 6.19
CA ASN A 279 -5.88 -14.65 7.43
C ASN A 279 -4.42 -15.11 7.55
N LEU A 280 -3.52 -14.42 6.90
CA LEU A 280 -2.07 -14.65 6.96
C LEU A 280 -1.36 -13.31 7.04
N THR A 281 -0.33 -13.24 7.87
CA THR A 281 0.57 -12.09 7.90
C THR A 281 1.64 -12.21 6.81
N PHE A 282 2.34 -11.12 6.51
CA PHE A 282 3.51 -11.18 5.61
C PHE A 282 4.63 -12.05 6.18
N GLU A 283 4.69 -12.19 7.49
CA GLU A 283 5.63 -13.08 8.18
C GLU A 283 5.28 -14.56 7.93
N ASP A 284 4.01 -14.94 8.02
CA ASP A 284 3.53 -16.30 7.78
C ASP A 284 3.87 -16.81 6.37
N ILE A 285 3.84 -15.91 5.40
CA ILE A 285 4.17 -16.24 4.01
C ILE A 285 5.65 -15.98 3.65
N GLY A 286 6.50 -15.61 4.62
CA GLY A 286 7.92 -15.36 4.43
C GLY A 286 8.25 -14.06 3.67
N ARG A 287 7.29 -13.13 3.54
CA ARG A 287 7.46 -11.85 2.83
C ARG A 287 7.46 -10.64 3.78
N TYR A 288 8.05 -10.79 4.95
CA TYR A 288 8.05 -9.80 6.06
C TYR A 288 8.62 -8.41 5.72
N LYS A 289 9.25 -8.22 4.55
CA LYS A 289 9.73 -6.92 4.06
C LYS A 289 8.95 -6.42 2.85
N ALA A 290 7.88 -7.10 2.47
CA ALA A 290 7.06 -6.64 1.37
C ALA A 290 6.33 -5.34 1.76
N GLU A 291 6.15 -4.47 0.79
CA GLU A 291 5.37 -3.25 0.95
C GLU A 291 3.90 -3.55 0.69
N PRO A 292 2.98 -3.25 1.62
CA PRO A 292 1.57 -3.38 1.34
C PRO A 292 1.10 -2.31 0.34
N ALA A 293 0.06 -2.61 -0.43
CA ALA A 293 -0.55 -1.65 -1.35
C ALA A 293 -1.13 -0.43 -0.62
N LEU A 294 -1.62 -0.65 0.61
CA LEU A 294 -2.05 0.38 1.54
C LEU A 294 -1.15 0.33 2.79
N PRO A 295 -0.02 1.05 2.83
CA PRO A 295 0.89 1.01 3.96
C PRO A 295 0.43 1.90 5.12
N PHE A 296 0.82 1.52 6.35
CA PHE A 296 0.75 2.39 7.52
C PHE A 296 1.91 3.40 7.51
N ALA A 297 1.98 4.22 6.47
CA ALA A 297 3.08 5.14 6.22
C ALA A 297 2.70 6.63 6.35
N THR A 298 1.49 6.93 6.79
CA THR A 298 1.03 8.31 7.02
C THR A 298 0.16 8.42 8.27
N TYR A 299 0.22 9.57 8.90
CA TYR A 299 -0.63 9.92 10.05
C TYR A 299 -2.10 9.88 9.64
N GLY A 300 -2.95 9.23 10.43
CA GLY A 300 -4.37 9.07 10.12
C GLY A 300 -4.69 7.90 9.17
N THR A 301 -3.78 6.93 8.99
CA THR A 301 -4.12 5.66 8.33
C THR A 301 -5.18 4.91 9.13
N LEU A 302 -6.23 4.45 8.48
CA LEU A 302 -7.28 3.64 9.10
C LEU A 302 -6.88 2.17 9.06
N GLY A 303 -6.74 1.56 10.23
CA GLY A 303 -6.44 0.15 10.42
C GLY A 303 -7.61 -0.60 11.05
N TRP A 304 -7.87 -1.83 10.58
CA TRP A 304 -8.86 -2.71 11.19
C TRP A 304 -8.27 -3.45 12.38
N ALA A 305 -8.97 -3.43 13.50
CA ALA A 305 -8.50 -4.07 14.72
C ALA A 305 -8.93 -5.55 14.76
N HIS A 306 -8.01 -6.41 15.16
CA HIS A 306 -8.22 -7.82 15.50
C HIS A 306 -7.38 -8.16 16.73
N SER A 307 -7.62 -9.31 17.34
CA SER A 307 -6.79 -9.76 18.47
C SER A 307 -5.42 -10.27 17.99
N ASP A 308 -4.45 -10.33 18.91
CA ASP A 308 -3.12 -10.83 18.58
C ASP A 308 -3.11 -12.33 18.25
N ASP A 309 -4.06 -13.09 18.79
CA ASP A 309 -4.14 -14.54 18.67
C ASP A 309 -4.99 -15.03 17.48
N HIS A 310 -5.87 -14.17 16.93
CA HIS A 310 -6.81 -14.52 15.86
C HIS A 310 -6.86 -13.44 14.80
N LEU A 311 -6.48 -13.80 13.58
CA LEU A 311 -6.43 -12.89 12.44
C LEU A 311 -7.81 -12.69 11.76
N ASP A 312 -8.82 -13.46 12.17
CA ASP A 312 -10.16 -13.53 11.57
C ASP A 312 -11.27 -13.05 12.53
N ASP A 313 -10.92 -12.44 13.66
CA ASP A 313 -11.86 -11.97 14.68
C ASP A 313 -12.16 -10.47 14.64
N GLY A 314 -11.56 -9.72 13.73
CA GLY A 314 -11.88 -8.32 13.53
C GLY A 314 -13.36 -8.13 13.18
N SER A 315 -14.10 -7.24 13.86
CA SER A 315 -15.56 -7.14 13.73
C SER A 315 -16.06 -5.73 13.41
N SER A 316 -15.86 -4.78 14.32
CA SER A 316 -16.30 -3.38 14.14
C SER A 316 -15.27 -2.37 14.61
N GLN A 317 -14.28 -2.80 15.36
CA GLN A 317 -13.27 -1.89 15.89
C GLN A 317 -12.24 -1.53 14.82
N PHE A 318 -11.90 -0.26 14.78
CA PHE A 318 -10.85 0.26 13.92
C PHE A 318 -10.04 1.32 14.66
N PHE A 319 -8.85 1.62 14.15
CA PHE A 319 -7.98 2.62 14.74
C PHE A 319 -7.44 3.59 13.68
N PHE A 320 -7.17 4.81 14.12
CA PHE A 320 -6.34 5.76 13.41
C PHE A 320 -4.89 5.55 13.86
N PHE A 321 -4.00 5.35 12.92
CA PHE A 321 -2.58 5.22 13.18
C PHE A 321 -1.97 6.60 13.31
N LEU A 322 -1.36 6.90 14.46
CA LEU A 322 -0.87 8.23 14.83
C LEU A 322 0.66 8.35 14.78
N TYR A 323 1.32 7.40 14.17
CA TYR A 323 2.78 7.39 14.10
C TYR A 323 3.30 8.28 12.97
N GLU A 324 4.50 8.85 13.17
CA GLU A 324 5.09 9.70 12.14
C GLU A 324 5.69 8.88 10.99
N ALA A 325 5.37 9.26 9.75
CA ALA A 325 5.77 8.53 8.55
C ALA A 325 7.30 8.39 8.39
N GLU A 326 8.10 9.32 8.95
CA GLU A 326 9.56 9.22 8.95
C GLU A 326 10.09 8.04 9.76
N LEU A 327 9.33 7.63 10.76
CA LEU A 327 9.69 6.54 11.67
C LEU A 327 9.10 5.21 11.21
N THR A 328 8.16 5.24 10.27
CA THR A 328 7.41 4.08 9.78
C THR A 328 7.41 3.99 8.25
N PRO A 329 8.57 3.87 7.58
CA PRO A 329 8.58 3.63 6.14
C PRO A 329 7.78 2.38 5.78
N ALA A 330 7.09 2.43 4.64
CA ALA A 330 6.30 1.31 4.15
C ALA A 330 7.11 0.00 4.09
N GLY A 331 6.52 -1.09 4.58
CA GLY A 331 7.15 -2.42 4.66
C GLY A 331 8.26 -2.56 5.69
N LEU A 332 8.55 -1.51 6.48
CA LEU A 332 9.62 -1.52 7.51
C LEU A 332 9.12 -1.23 8.92
N ASN A 333 7.84 -0.89 9.08
CA ASN A 333 7.24 -0.71 10.40
C ASN A 333 6.67 -2.04 10.95
N LEU A 334 6.25 -2.02 12.22
CA LEU A 334 5.76 -3.22 12.90
C LEU A 334 4.28 -3.53 12.63
N VAL A 335 3.58 -2.68 11.90
CA VAL A 335 2.12 -2.79 11.66
C VAL A 335 1.83 -3.29 10.25
N ASP A 336 2.66 -2.90 9.27
CA ASP A 336 2.56 -3.38 7.90
C ASP A 336 2.67 -4.90 7.81
N GLY A 337 1.75 -5.52 7.08
CA GLY A 337 1.71 -6.97 6.92
C GLY A 337 1.14 -7.74 8.11
N ARG A 338 0.71 -7.05 9.19
CA ARG A 338 0.07 -7.65 10.37
C ARG A 338 -1.35 -7.14 10.60
N ASN A 339 -1.64 -5.91 10.19
CA ASN A 339 -2.97 -5.31 10.26
C ASN A 339 -3.41 -4.87 8.87
N ALA A 340 -4.72 -4.91 8.63
CA ALA A 340 -5.31 -4.41 7.41
C ALA A 340 -5.45 -2.89 7.48
N ALA A 341 -4.70 -2.15 6.64
CA ALA A 341 -5.03 -0.77 6.33
C ALA A 341 -6.11 -0.76 5.24
N PHE A 342 -7.14 0.07 5.41
CA PHE A 342 -8.27 0.11 4.48
C PHE A 342 -8.64 1.53 4.03
N GLY A 343 -7.90 2.55 4.46
CA GLY A 343 -8.16 3.93 4.09
C GLY A 343 -7.28 4.94 4.82
N TYR A 344 -7.51 6.20 4.53
CA TYR A 344 -6.72 7.31 5.06
C TYR A 344 -7.58 8.52 5.34
N VAL A 345 -7.26 9.23 6.42
CA VAL A 345 -7.78 10.58 6.65
C VAL A 345 -7.09 11.52 5.66
N VAL A 346 -7.88 12.28 4.90
CA VAL A 346 -7.41 13.23 3.88
C VAL A 346 -7.62 14.69 4.29
N GLU A 347 -8.58 14.94 5.20
CA GLU A 347 -8.85 16.26 5.78
C GLU A 347 -9.09 16.15 7.28
N GLY A 348 -8.73 17.17 8.04
CA GLY A 348 -8.94 17.23 9.48
C GLY A 348 -7.92 16.43 10.30
N MET A 349 -6.72 16.16 9.77
CA MET A 349 -5.69 15.39 10.47
C MET A 349 -5.27 16.03 11.81
N ASP A 350 -5.35 17.35 11.93
CA ASP A 350 -5.07 18.09 13.14
C ASP A 350 -6.05 17.75 14.28
N VAL A 351 -7.29 17.43 13.94
CA VAL A 351 -8.32 16.99 14.90
C VAL A 351 -7.91 15.69 15.60
N LEU A 352 -7.22 14.76 14.90
CA LEU A 352 -6.79 13.49 15.48
C LEU A 352 -5.88 13.67 16.70
N GLY A 353 -5.03 14.70 16.69
CA GLY A 353 -4.13 15.00 17.79
C GLY A 353 -4.81 15.57 19.05
N GLU A 354 -6.09 15.96 18.94
CA GLU A 354 -6.88 16.51 20.04
C GLU A 354 -7.83 15.48 20.66
N LEU A 355 -7.96 14.30 20.04
CA LEU A 355 -8.90 13.25 20.46
C LEU A 355 -8.28 12.31 21.50
N GLY A 356 -9.07 11.93 22.49
CA GLY A 356 -8.71 10.97 23.53
C GLY A 356 -9.88 10.08 23.93
N VAL A 357 -9.69 9.25 24.96
CA VAL A 357 -10.71 8.27 25.42
C VAL A 357 -12.00 8.92 25.96
N ASP A 358 -11.97 10.22 26.32
CA ASP A 358 -13.14 10.98 26.75
C ASP A 358 -13.97 11.52 25.56
N ASP A 359 -13.42 11.43 24.36
CA ASP A 359 -14.02 11.88 23.12
C ASP A 359 -14.81 10.77 22.42
N ARG A 360 -15.60 11.15 21.41
CA ARG A 360 -16.46 10.20 20.70
C ARG A 360 -16.67 10.59 19.24
N ILE A 361 -17.07 9.63 18.45
CA ILE A 361 -17.70 9.85 17.15
C ILE A 361 -19.11 10.35 17.39
N VAL A 362 -19.43 11.57 16.97
CA VAL A 362 -20.78 12.12 17.00
C VAL A 362 -21.63 11.48 15.90
N SER A 363 -21.06 11.40 14.68
CA SER A 363 -21.68 10.71 13.56
C SER A 363 -20.65 10.36 12.49
N ALA A 364 -20.92 9.28 11.74
CA ALA A 364 -20.17 8.93 10.52
C ALA A 364 -21.12 8.81 9.35
N ARG A 365 -20.77 9.39 8.17
CA ARG A 365 -21.62 9.41 6.98
C ARG A 365 -20.80 9.22 5.71
N VAL A 366 -21.27 8.31 4.84
CA VAL A 366 -20.74 8.18 3.48
C VAL A 366 -21.26 9.36 2.66
N ILE A 367 -20.36 10.16 2.10
CA ILE A 367 -20.69 11.33 1.28
C ILE A 367 -20.50 11.08 -0.23
N GLU A 368 -19.63 10.12 -0.59
CA GLU A 368 -19.41 9.66 -1.96
C GLU A 368 -19.11 8.16 -1.98
N GLY A 369 -19.44 7.47 -3.09
CA GLY A 369 -19.09 6.06 -3.30
C GLY A 369 -19.97 5.06 -2.54
N ALA A 370 -21.13 5.48 -2.03
CA ALA A 370 -22.07 4.58 -1.36
C ALA A 370 -22.58 3.46 -2.29
N GLU A 371 -22.66 3.74 -3.58
CA GLU A 371 -23.06 2.82 -4.65
C GLU A 371 -22.05 1.69 -4.89
N ASN A 372 -20.80 1.84 -4.43
CA ASN A 372 -19.78 0.80 -4.54
C ASN A 372 -19.95 -0.30 -3.50
N LEU A 373 -20.77 -0.08 -2.47
CA LEU A 373 -21.03 -1.09 -1.46
C LEU A 373 -21.95 -2.19 -2.00
N ARG A 374 -21.53 -3.43 -1.84
CA ARG A 374 -22.35 -4.62 -1.99
C ARG A 374 -22.52 -5.23 -0.61
N PRO A 375 -23.74 -5.24 -0.04
CA PRO A 375 -23.93 -5.66 1.36
C PRO A 375 -23.66 -7.15 1.59
N HIS A 376 -23.82 -7.98 0.56
CA HIS A 376 -23.43 -9.40 0.43
C HIS A 376 -23.55 -9.80 -1.04
N ALA A 377 -22.96 -10.91 -1.44
CA ALA A 377 -23.03 -11.39 -2.82
C ALA A 377 -24.42 -11.97 -3.16
#